data_50c2ac295282c9ff434a6b0909b22037
#
_entry.id   50c2ac295282c9ff434a6b0909b22037
#
_cell.length_a   1.000
_cell.length_b   1.000
_cell.length_c   1.000
_cell.angle_alpha   90.00
_cell.angle_beta   90.00
_cell.angle_gamma   90.00
#
_symmetry.space_group_name_H-M   'P 1'
#
loop_
_entity.id
_entity.type
_entity.pdbx_description
1 polymer ?
#
loop_
_entity_poly.entity_id
_entity_poly.type
_entity_poly.pdbx_seq_one_letter_code
_entity_poly.pdbx_strand_id
1 'polypeptide(L)'
;MERDNQFIGQSGAFLDAVERASRAAPMSRPVLVIGERGTGKELIAERLHRLSTRWDEPLVTMNCAALPETLIEAELFGHEAGAFTGATRARAGRFEEADKGTLFLDELGNLSMAAQERLLRAVEYGEVTRIGSSRPIRVDVRIVAATNDDLPAMAERGEFRADLLDRLSFEVITLPPLRVREGDVGVLTDYFGRRMAAELEWHAWPGFAPHVQRQLEDYTWPGNVRELRNVIERAVYRWDDPEQP
;
A
#
# COMPACT_ATOMS: atom_id res chain seq x y z
N MET A 1 5.13 15.84 11.77
CA MET A 1 5.96 15.29 10.68
C MET A 1 4.99 14.99 9.54
N GLU A 2 4.83 15.90 8.59
CA GLU A 2 4.06 15.63 7.39
C GLU A 2 4.71 14.45 6.68
N ARG A 3 3.97 13.37 6.49
CA ARG A 3 4.38 12.29 5.58
C ARG A 3 4.43 12.92 4.21
N ASP A 4 5.63 13.03 3.67
CA ASP A 4 5.89 13.57 2.35
C ASP A 4 5.35 12.58 1.29
N ASN A 5 4.05 12.70 1.01
CA ASN A 5 3.30 11.83 0.10
C ASN A 5 3.42 12.32 -1.34
N GLN A 6 4.63 12.70 -1.76
CA GLN A 6 4.86 13.14 -3.13
C GLN A 6 5.04 11.93 -4.06
N PHE A 7 4.27 11.94 -5.15
CA PHE A 7 4.49 11.03 -6.27
C PHE A 7 5.71 11.53 -7.05
N ILE A 8 6.85 10.90 -6.81
CA ILE A 8 8.12 11.23 -7.47
C ILE A 8 8.34 10.24 -8.61
N GLY A 9 8.46 10.76 -9.81
CA GLY A 9 8.71 10.02 -11.03
C GLY A 9 8.20 10.75 -12.26
N GLN A 10 8.81 10.46 -13.40
CA GLN A 10 8.52 11.06 -14.69
C GLN A 10 8.35 10.02 -15.81
N SER A 11 8.61 8.75 -15.54
CA SER A 11 8.46 7.69 -16.52
C SER A 11 7.00 7.54 -16.96
N GLY A 12 6.75 7.35 -18.25
CA GLY A 12 5.41 7.22 -18.82
C GLY A 12 4.59 6.14 -18.10
N ALA A 13 5.17 4.95 -17.89
CA ALA A 13 4.50 3.84 -17.23
C ALA A 13 4.06 4.16 -15.78
N PHE A 14 4.86 4.95 -15.04
CA PHE A 14 4.49 5.41 -13.71
C PHE A 14 3.38 6.46 -13.76
N LEU A 15 3.51 7.45 -14.65
CA LEU A 15 2.51 8.50 -14.80
C LEU A 15 1.15 7.96 -15.25
N ASP A 16 1.12 6.95 -16.12
CA ASP A 16 -0.11 6.26 -16.54
C ASP A 16 -0.80 5.60 -15.35
N ALA A 17 -0.05 4.93 -14.46
CA ALA A 17 -0.61 4.32 -13.25
C ALA A 17 -1.19 5.39 -12.29
N VAL A 18 -0.49 6.52 -12.13
CA VAL A 18 -0.94 7.66 -11.31
C VAL A 18 -2.19 8.31 -11.91
N GLU A 19 -2.26 8.46 -13.24
CA GLU A 19 -3.45 8.99 -13.92
C GLU A 19 -4.65 8.06 -13.75
N ARG A 20 -4.47 6.74 -13.94
CA ARG A 20 -5.53 5.75 -13.72
C ARG A 20 -6.07 5.82 -12.29
N ALA A 21 -5.19 5.94 -11.28
CA ALA A 21 -5.59 6.14 -9.90
C ALA A 21 -6.44 7.41 -9.73
N SER A 22 -6.03 8.51 -10.34
CA SER A 22 -6.75 9.79 -10.26
C SER A 22 -8.15 9.70 -10.88
N ARG A 23 -8.28 9.00 -12.02
CA ARG A 23 -9.56 8.79 -12.71
C ARG A 23 -10.50 7.85 -11.93
N ALA A 24 -9.95 6.85 -11.23
CA ALA A 24 -10.72 5.92 -10.39
C ALA A 24 -11.13 6.53 -9.04
N ALA A 25 -10.44 7.58 -8.59
CA ALA A 25 -10.63 8.14 -7.25
C ALA A 25 -12.07 8.58 -6.93
N PRO A 26 -12.83 9.29 -7.82
CA PRO A 26 -14.19 9.72 -7.51
C PRO A 26 -15.20 8.57 -7.37
N MET A 27 -14.87 7.37 -7.86
CA MET A 27 -15.77 6.22 -7.79
C MET A 27 -15.67 5.51 -6.44
N SER A 28 -16.82 5.05 -5.91
CA SER A 28 -16.85 4.27 -4.66
C SER A 28 -16.58 2.77 -4.86
N ARG A 29 -16.12 2.37 -6.04
CA ARG A 29 -15.84 0.97 -6.37
C ARG A 29 -14.50 0.52 -5.80
N PRO A 30 -14.32 -0.79 -5.54
CA PRO A 30 -13.02 -1.35 -5.14
C PRO A 30 -11.96 -1.11 -6.20
N VAL A 31 -10.71 -0.96 -5.74
CA VAL A 31 -9.52 -0.85 -6.60
C VAL A 31 -8.48 -1.85 -6.12
N LEU A 32 -7.95 -2.64 -7.04
CA LEU A 32 -6.85 -3.55 -6.80
C LEU A 32 -5.54 -2.94 -7.33
N VAL A 33 -4.57 -2.76 -6.45
CA VAL A 33 -3.24 -2.22 -6.79
C VAL A 33 -2.24 -3.38 -6.81
N ILE A 34 -1.69 -3.67 -7.97
CA ILE A 34 -0.69 -4.73 -8.16
C ILE A 34 0.68 -4.11 -8.35
N GLY A 35 1.69 -4.67 -7.71
CA GLY A 35 3.08 -4.24 -7.90
C GLY A 35 4.02 -4.92 -6.93
N GLU A 36 5.28 -5.00 -7.31
CA GLU A 36 6.33 -5.56 -6.47
C GLU A 36 6.44 -4.82 -5.14
N ARG A 37 7.10 -5.46 -4.18
CA ARG A 37 7.40 -4.82 -2.89
C ARG A 37 8.25 -3.57 -3.10
N GLY A 38 7.91 -2.50 -2.38
CA GLY A 38 8.65 -1.24 -2.44
C GLY A 38 8.37 -0.34 -3.64
N THR A 39 7.36 -0.64 -4.47
CA THR A 39 6.96 0.21 -5.62
C THR A 39 6.13 1.42 -5.25
N GLY A 40 5.58 1.47 -4.02
CA GLY A 40 4.77 2.60 -3.55
C GLY A 40 3.25 2.39 -3.66
N LYS A 41 2.76 1.14 -3.57
CA LYS A 41 1.31 0.82 -3.59
C LYS A 41 0.51 1.63 -2.56
N GLU A 42 1.08 1.88 -1.40
CA GLU A 42 0.48 2.69 -0.34
C GLU A 42 0.18 4.14 -0.79
N LEU A 43 1.08 4.73 -1.58
CA LEU A 43 0.89 6.08 -2.12
C LEU A 43 -0.33 6.15 -3.08
N ILE A 44 -0.53 5.09 -3.89
CA ILE A 44 -1.72 4.98 -4.75
C ILE A 44 -3.00 4.94 -3.91
N ALA A 45 -3.02 4.16 -2.82
CA ALA A 45 -4.16 4.09 -1.93
C ALA A 45 -4.48 5.45 -1.29
N GLU A 46 -3.48 6.17 -0.82
CA GLU A 46 -3.63 7.52 -0.28
C GLU A 46 -4.14 8.51 -1.34
N ARG A 47 -3.65 8.42 -2.59
CA ARG A 47 -4.14 9.26 -3.68
C ARG A 47 -5.59 8.97 -4.01
N LEU A 48 -5.96 7.69 -4.11
CA LEU A 48 -7.34 7.26 -4.34
C LEU A 48 -8.29 7.82 -3.26
N HIS A 49 -7.85 7.82 -2.01
CA HIS A 49 -8.63 8.38 -0.91
C HIS A 49 -8.72 9.91 -0.98
N ARG A 50 -7.59 10.61 -1.10
CA ARG A 50 -7.52 12.08 -1.11
C ARG A 50 -8.28 12.74 -2.27
N LEU A 51 -8.36 12.08 -3.43
CA LEU A 51 -9.09 12.55 -4.61
C LEU A 51 -10.51 12.00 -4.69
N SER A 52 -10.98 11.26 -3.69
CA SER A 52 -12.33 10.71 -3.63
C SER A 52 -13.32 11.68 -2.98
N THR A 53 -14.59 11.34 -3.08
CA THR A 53 -15.67 12.04 -2.35
C THR A 53 -15.64 11.79 -0.83
N ARG A 54 -14.71 10.94 -0.36
CA ARG A 54 -14.52 10.55 1.06
C ARG A 54 -13.20 11.05 1.63
N TRP A 55 -12.61 12.10 1.04
CA TRP A 55 -11.28 12.60 1.37
C TRP A 55 -11.14 13.11 2.82
N ASP A 56 -12.24 13.53 3.44
CA ASP A 56 -12.36 14.01 4.82
C ASP A 56 -12.78 12.92 5.83
N GLU A 57 -13.09 11.73 5.34
CA GLU A 57 -13.46 10.56 6.13
C GLU A 57 -12.20 9.71 6.48
N PRO A 58 -12.31 8.70 7.37
CA PRO A 58 -11.14 7.90 7.76
C PRO A 58 -10.49 7.16 6.59
N LEU A 59 -9.15 7.20 6.53
CA LEU A 59 -8.34 6.25 5.77
C LEU A 59 -7.69 5.29 6.79
N VAL A 60 -8.22 4.08 6.86
CA VAL A 60 -7.70 3.02 7.72
C VAL A 60 -6.80 2.10 6.90
N THR A 61 -5.61 1.81 7.38
CA THR A 61 -4.65 0.94 6.69
C THR A 61 -4.39 -0.32 7.50
N MET A 62 -4.29 -1.46 6.82
CA MET A 62 -3.93 -2.73 7.42
C MET A 62 -3.03 -3.54 6.50
N ASN A 63 -1.93 -4.07 7.04
CA ASN A 63 -1.08 -5.04 6.36
C ASN A 63 -1.49 -6.45 6.78
N CYS A 64 -1.97 -7.24 5.83
CA CYS A 64 -2.46 -8.61 6.06
C CYS A 64 -1.35 -9.64 6.31
N ALA A 65 -0.07 -9.29 6.15
CA ALA A 65 1.06 -10.14 6.48
C ALA A 65 1.71 -9.82 7.84
N ALA A 66 1.27 -8.77 8.52
CA ALA A 66 1.93 -8.27 9.73
C ALA A 66 1.60 -9.07 11.00
N LEU A 67 0.55 -9.87 11.00
CA LEU A 67 0.03 -10.58 12.17
C LEU A 67 -0.25 -12.06 11.85
N PRO A 68 -0.28 -12.94 12.86
CA PRO A 68 -0.81 -14.29 12.71
C PRO A 68 -2.26 -14.28 12.21
N GLU A 69 -2.64 -15.28 11.44
CA GLU A 69 -3.94 -15.41 10.76
C GLU A 69 -5.15 -15.14 11.67
N THR A 70 -5.17 -15.76 12.86
CA THR A 70 -6.25 -15.58 13.84
C THR A 70 -6.39 -14.16 14.35
N LEU A 71 -5.29 -13.42 14.45
CA LEU A 71 -5.28 -12.02 14.84
C LEU A 71 -5.68 -11.09 13.69
N ILE A 72 -5.36 -11.46 12.44
CA ILE A 72 -5.78 -10.70 11.25
C ILE A 72 -7.31 -10.62 11.19
N GLU A 73 -7.99 -11.75 11.36
CA GLU A 73 -9.46 -11.76 11.36
C GLU A 73 -10.05 -10.90 12.50
N ALA A 74 -9.47 -11.00 13.71
CA ALA A 74 -9.91 -10.20 14.85
C ALA A 74 -9.67 -8.69 14.65
N GLU A 75 -8.57 -8.30 14.02
CA GLU A 75 -8.29 -6.91 13.67
C GLU A 75 -9.21 -6.41 12.55
N LEU A 76 -9.44 -7.20 11.50
CA LEU A 76 -10.30 -6.80 10.38
C LEU A 76 -11.76 -6.65 10.79
N PHE A 77 -12.32 -7.67 11.41
CA PHE A 77 -13.78 -7.80 11.64
C PHE A 77 -14.21 -7.49 13.07
N GLY A 78 -13.24 -7.32 13.99
CA GLY A 78 -13.53 -7.15 15.41
C GLY A 78 -13.91 -8.46 16.11
N HIS A 79 -14.09 -8.41 17.41
CA HIS A 79 -14.46 -9.56 18.22
C HIS A 79 -15.32 -9.17 19.42
N GLU A 80 -16.14 -10.11 19.89
CA GLU A 80 -16.85 -9.99 21.15
C GLU A 80 -16.01 -10.52 22.31
N ALA A 81 -16.37 -10.14 23.53
CA ALA A 81 -15.74 -10.69 24.72
C ALA A 81 -15.92 -12.21 24.76
N GLY A 82 -14.84 -12.95 25.05
CA GLY A 82 -14.85 -14.42 25.08
C GLY A 82 -14.76 -15.12 23.72
N ALA A 83 -14.60 -14.39 22.62
CA ALA A 83 -14.54 -14.97 21.27
C ALA A 83 -13.35 -15.93 21.07
N PHE A 84 -12.25 -15.71 21.79
CA PHE A 84 -11.05 -16.55 21.81
C PHE A 84 -10.27 -16.34 23.11
N THR A 85 -9.28 -17.19 23.39
CA THR A 85 -8.43 -17.08 24.58
C THR A 85 -7.70 -15.73 24.59
N GLY A 86 -7.97 -14.90 25.59
CA GLY A 86 -7.43 -13.56 25.72
C GLY A 86 -8.37 -12.43 25.28
N ALA A 87 -9.50 -12.71 24.66
CA ALA A 87 -10.53 -11.74 24.31
C ALA A 87 -11.34 -11.32 25.54
N THR A 88 -10.76 -10.54 26.43
CA THR A 88 -11.39 -10.13 27.71
C THR A 88 -12.50 -9.09 27.54
N ARG A 89 -12.52 -8.35 26.44
CA ARG A 89 -13.51 -7.33 26.09
C ARG A 89 -13.79 -7.34 24.59
N ALA A 90 -14.97 -6.84 24.20
CA ALA A 90 -15.29 -6.63 22.80
C ALA A 90 -14.42 -5.50 22.20
N ARG A 91 -14.06 -5.64 20.93
CA ARG A 91 -13.31 -4.63 20.17
C ARG A 91 -13.85 -4.51 18.75
N ALA A 92 -14.02 -3.26 18.29
CA ALA A 92 -14.35 -2.97 16.91
C ALA A 92 -13.21 -3.37 15.97
N GLY A 93 -13.55 -3.80 14.75
CA GLY A 93 -12.58 -4.12 13.73
C GLY A 93 -12.30 -2.94 12.79
N ARG A 94 -11.30 -3.11 11.91
CA ARG A 94 -10.89 -2.09 10.93
C ARG A 94 -12.03 -1.68 9.99
N PHE A 95 -12.95 -2.58 9.67
CA PHE A 95 -14.14 -2.24 8.89
C PHE A 95 -15.05 -1.24 9.60
N GLU A 96 -15.25 -1.40 10.90
CA GLU A 96 -16.04 -0.46 11.69
C GLU A 96 -15.33 0.89 11.85
N GLU A 97 -13.99 0.86 12.03
CA GLU A 97 -13.15 2.08 12.11
C GLU A 97 -13.12 2.86 10.79
N ALA A 98 -13.24 2.16 9.65
CA ALA A 98 -13.24 2.74 8.31
C ALA A 98 -14.63 3.12 7.80
N ASP A 99 -15.66 3.01 8.61
CA ASP A 99 -17.05 3.29 8.16
C ASP A 99 -17.16 4.69 7.56
N LYS A 100 -17.82 4.79 6.40
CA LYS A 100 -17.94 5.94 5.48
C LYS A 100 -16.63 6.34 4.77
N GLY A 101 -15.49 5.82 5.20
CA GLY A 101 -14.18 6.12 4.68
C GLY A 101 -13.64 5.06 3.70
N THR A 102 -12.33 4.87 3.77
CA THR A 102 -11.57 3.93 2.92
C THR A 102 -10.78 2.97 3.80
N LEU A 103 -10.84 1.69 3.49
CA LEU A 103 -9.98 0.67 4.07
C LEU A 103 -8.95 0.22 3.03
N PHE A 104 -7.68 0.44 3.33
CA PHE A 104 -6.56 -0.05 2.54
C PHE A 104 -6.03 -1.36 3.12
N LEU A 105 -6.08 -2.43 2.31
CA LEU A 105 -5.60 -3.76 2.65
C LEU A 105 -4.34 -4.06 1.84
N ASP A 106 -3.17 -4.02 2.49
CA ASP A 106 -1.90 -4.39 1.86
C ASP A 106 -1.61 -5.89 2.05
N GLU A 107 -0.86 -6.47 1.11
CA GLU A 107 -0.48 -7.90 1.10
C GLU A 107 -1.72 -8.83 1.16
N LEU A 108 -2.72 -8.53 0.33
CA LEU A 108 -4.05 -9.19 0.33
C LEU A 108 -3.97 -10.72 0.21
N GLY A 109 -3.00 -11.25 -0.55
CA GLY A 109 -2.81 -12.69 -0.76
C GLY A 109 -2.55 -13.49 0.52
N ASN A 110 -2.20 -12.82 1.63
CA ASN A 110 -1.96 -13.49 2.92
C ASN A 110 -3.23 -13.74 3.76
N LEU A 111 -4.40 -13.35 3.27
CA LEU A 111 -5.66 -13.63 3.96
C LEU A 111 -6.02 -15.11 3.91
N SER A 112 -6.43 -15.67 5.05
CA SER A 112 -7.02 -17.01 5.11
C SER A 112 -8.30 -17.12 4.28
N MET A 113 -8.67 -18.32 3.88
CA MET A 113 -9.93 -18.55 3.17
C MET A 113 -11.15 -18.09 3.97
N ALA A 114 -11.11 -18.22 5.30
CA ALA A 114 -12.17 -17.73 6.19
C ALA A 114 -12.24 -16.20 6.20
N ALA A 115 -11.10 -15.51 6.27
CA ALA A 115 -11.05 -14.05 6.16
C ALA A 115 -11.50 -13.56 4.79
N GLN A 116 -11.13 -14.25 3.72
CA GLN A 116 -11.57 -13.94 2.35
C GLN A 116 -13.10 -14.07 2.20
N GLU A 117 -13.73 -15.10 2.80
CA GLU A 117 -15.19 -15.26 2.77
C GLU A 117 -15.89 -14.10 3.50
N ARG A 118 -15.38 -13.68 4.64
CA ARG A 118 -15.91 -12.55 5.39
C ARG A 118 -15.71 -11.23 4.64
N LEU A 119 -14.56 -11.06 3.99
CA LEU A 119 -14.26 -9.89 3.15
C LEU A 119 -15.22 -9.82 1.96
N LEU A 120 -15.51 -10.94 1.31
CA LEU A 120 -16.48 -11.00 0.22
C LEU A 120 -17.86 -10.49 0.67
N ARG A 121 -18.33 -10.91 1.84
CA ARG A 121 -19.60 -10.42 2.41
C ARG A 121 -19.59 -8.91 2.66
N ALA A 122 -18.47 -8.40 3.20
CA ALA A 122 -18.31 -6.97 3.43
C ALA A 122 -18.36 -6.16 2.11
N VAL A 123 -17.70 -6.67 1.06
CA VAL A 123 -17.67 -6.02 -0.26
C VAL A 123 -19.01 -6.10 -0.97
N GLU A 124 -19.73 -7.22 -0.89
CA GLU A 124 -20.99 -7.43 -1.61
C GLU A 124 -22.19 -6.76 -0.93
N TYR A 125 -22.27 -6.89 0.38
CA TYR A 125 -23.47 -6.51 1.13
C TYR A 125 -23.28 -5.31 2.06
N GLY A 126 -22.04 -4.83 2.23
CA GLY A 126 -21.73 -3.81 3.23
C GLY A 126 -21.99 -4.29 4.67
N GLU A 127 -21.80 -5.59 4.93
CA GLU A 127 -22.08 -6.19 6.23
C GLU A 127 -20.86 -6.93 6.76
N VAL A 128 -20.51 -6.67 8.00
CA VAL A 128 -19.46 -7.37 8.75
C VAL A 128 -20.03 -7.99 10.02
N THR A 129 -19.45 -9.09 10.47
CA THR A 129 -19.84 -9.76 11.71
C THR A 129 -18.60 -9.95 12.57
N ARG A 130 -18.63 -9.49 13.83
CA ARG A 130 -17.53 -9.71 14.76
C ARG A 130 -17.33 -11.20 15.06
N ILE A 131 -16.10 -11.59 15.35
CA ILE A 131 -15.79 -12.94 15.80
C ILE A 131 -16.54 -13.18 17.13
N GLY A 132 -17.22 -14.33 17.24
CA GLY A 132 -18.05 -14.66 18.39
C GLY A 132 -19.44 -14.03 18.39
N SER A 133 -19.83 -13.33 17.32
CA SER A 133 -21.18 -12.78 17.12
C SER A 133 -21.86 -13.40 15.91
N SER A 134 -23.21 -13.40 15.92
CA SER A 134 -24.04 -13.70 14.75
C SER A 134 -24.76 -12.44 14.22
N ARG A 135 -24.54 -11.28 14.83
CA ARG A 135 -25.22 -10.03 14.45
C ARG A 135 -24.42 -9.31 13.37
N PRO A 136 -24.99 -9.07 12.17
CA PRO A 136 -24.35 -8.27 11.17
C PRO A 136 -24.34 -6.78 11.59
N ILE A 137 -23.26 -6.10 11.27
CA ILE A 137 -23.07 -4.66 11.41
C ILE A 137 -22.96 -4.10 10.00
N ARG A 138 -23.80 -3.11 9.65
CA ARG A 138 -23.72 -2.45 8.36
C ARG A 138 -22.60 -1.42 8.37
N VAL A 139 -21.80 -1.43 7.31
CA VAL A 139 -20.70 -0.50 7.07
C VAL A 139 -20.72 -0.03 5.62
N ASP A 140 -20.33 1.20 5.39
CA ASP A 140 -20.14 1.78 4.06
C ASP A 140 -18.65 2.11 3.87
N VAL A 141 -17.87 1.13 3.42
CA VAL A 141 -16.43 1.23 3.31
C VAL A 141 -15.98 1.04 1.87
N ARG A 142 -15.21 1.97 1.34
CA ARG A 142 -14.49 1.78 0.08
C ARG A 142 -13.26 0.91 0.33
N ILE A 143 -13.10 -0.15 -0.45
CA ILE A 143 -11.93 -1.03 -0.37
C ILE A 143 -10.89 -0.63 -1.42
N VAL A 144 -9.65 -0.45 -0.99
CA VAL A 144 -8.46 -0.43 -1.83
C VAL A 144 -7.58 -1.58 -1.38
N ALA A 145 -7.36 -2.55 -2.23
CA ALA A 145 -6.54 -3.71 -1.93
C ALA A 145 -5.20 -3.65 -2.68
N ALA A 146 -4.14 -4.13 -2.07
CA ALA A 146 -2.83 -4.21 -2.71
C ALA A 146 -2.18 -5.58 -2.53
N THR A 147 -1.43 -6.00 -3.55
CA THR A 147 -0.71 -7.27 -3.53
C THR A 147 0.52 -7.23 -4.45
N ASN A 148 1.48 -8.08 -4.17
CA ASN A 148 2.56 -8.47 -5.09
C ASN A 148 2.38 -9.90 -5.61
N ASP A 149 1.33 -10.60 -5.17
CA ASP A 149 1.05 -11.98 -5.55
C ASP A 149 0.26 -12.05 -6.86
N ASP A 150 0.38 -13.16 -7.56
CA ASP A 150 -0.45 -13.51 -8.70
C ASP A 150 -1.78 -14.13 -8.21
N LEU A 151 -2.75 -13.26 -7.86
CA LEU A 151 -4.04 -13.69 -7.34
C LEU A 151 -4.83 -14.59 -8.30
N PRO A 152 -4.84 -14.37 -9.63
CA PRO A 152 -5.42 -15.33 -10.58
C PRO A 152 -4.83 -16.74 -10.45
N ALA A 153 -3.51 -16.88 -10.44
CA ALA A 153 -2.85 -18.18 -10.25
C ALA A 153 -3.14 -18.78 -8.85
N MET A 154 -3.24 -17.96 -7.81
CA MET A 154 -3.66 -18.42 -6.48
C MET A 154 -5.12 -18.91 -6.49
N ALA A 155 -6.01 -18.26 -7.24
CA ALA A 155 -7.39 -18.69 -7.37
C ALA A 155 -7.51 -20.05 -8.09
N GLU A 156 -6.71 -20.28 -9.13
CA GLU A 156 -6.64 -21.59 -9.81
C GLU A 156 -6.17 -22.71 -8.88
N ARG A 157 -5.28 -22.42 -7.92
CA ARG A 157 -4.82 -23.37 -6.90
C ARG A 157 -5.75 -23.51 -5.70
N GLY A 158 -6.84 -22.73 -5.64
CA GLY A 158 -7.76 -22.71 -4.51
C GLY A 158 -7.20 -22.01 -3.25
N GLU A 159 -6.15 -21.22 -3.37
CA GLU A 159 -5.52 -20.44 -2.32
C GLU A 159 -6.17 -19.05 -2.17
N PHE A 160 -6.85 -18.60 -3.20
CA PHE A 160 -7.64 -17.36 -3.21
C PHE A 160 -9.02 -17.60 -3.83
N ARG A 161 -10.04 -16.90 -3.36
CA ARG A 161 -11.41 -17.02 -3.87
C ARG A 161 -11.57 -16.23 -5.17
N ALA A 162 -11.97 -16.91 -6.24
CA ALA A 162 -12.20 -16.30 -7.55
C ALA A 162 -13.32 -15.23 -7.49
N ASP A 163 -14.40 -15.51 -6.74
CA ASP A 163 -15.52 -14.58 -6.57
C ASP A 163 -15.12 -13.27 -5.83
N LEU A 164 -14.22 -13.37 -4.84
CA LEU A 164 -13.66 -12.21 -4.19
C LEU A 164 -12.76 -11.41 -5.15
N LEU A 165 -11.92 -12.10 -5.92
CA LEU A 165 -11.06 -11.46 -6.90
C LEU A 165 -11.88 -10.66 -7.92
N ASP A 166 -12.95 -11.22 -8.44
CA ASP A 166 -13.86 -10.54 -9.38
C ASP A 166 -14.46 -9.26 -8.78
N ARG A 167 -14.83 -9.30 -7.50
CA ARG A 167 -15.40 -8.14 -6.80
C ARG A 167 -14.38 -7.03 -6.52
N LEU A 168 -13.14 -7.40 -6.23
CA LEU A 168 -12.07 -6.45 -5.96
C LEU A 168 -11.43 -5.85 -7.21
N SER A 169 -11.54 -6.53 -8.35
CA SER A 169 -10.90 -6.17 -9.62
C SER A 169 -11.75 -5.25 -10.51
N PHE A 170 -12.61 -4.40 -9.92
CA PHE A 170 -13.37 -3.42 -10.72
C PHE A 170 -12.44 -2.48 -11.49
N GLU A 171 -11.40 -1.96 -10.84
CA GLU A 171 -10.27 -1.26 -11.46
C GLU A 171 -8.98 -1.89 -10.94
N VAL A 172 -8.08 -2.22 -11.86
CA VAL A 172 -6.78 -2.80 -11.53
C VAL A 172 -5.67 -1.85 -11.97
N ILE A 173 -4.88 -1.39 -11.01
CA ILE A 173 -3.76 -0.47 -11.26
C ILE A 173 -2.46 -1.22 -11.02
N THR A 174 -1.67 -1.40 -12.06
CA THR A 174 -0.35 -2.05 -11.96
C THR A 174 0.73 -0.99 -11.84
N LEU A 175 1.48 -1.01 -10.73
CA LEU A 175 2.65 -0.16 -10.55
C LEU A 175 3.87 -0.82 -11.18
N PRO A 176 4.57 -0.12 -12.09
CA PRO A 176 5.77 -0.66 -12.71
C PRO A 176 6.91 -0.76 -11.68
N PRO A 177 7.71 -1.84 -11.71
CA PRO A 177 8.93 -1.93 -10.92
C PRO A 177 9.95 -0.89 -11.39
N LEU A 178 10.84 -0.46 -10.47
CA LEU A 178 11.76 0.65 -10.72
C LEU A 178 12.67 0.44 -11.95
N ARG A 179 13.09 -0.80 -12.22
CA ARG A 179 13.93 -1.17 -13.37
C ARG A 179 13.32 -0.88 -14.76
N VAL A 180 12.00 -0.68 -14.85
CA VAL A 180 11.32 -0.31 -16.11
C VAL A 180 10.80 1.15 -16.09
N ARG A 181 11.11 1.89 -15.05
CA ARG A 181 10.77 3.30 -14.90
C ARG A 181 11.93 4.17 -15.40
N GLU A 182 11.98 4.35 -16.71
CA GLU A 182 13.07 5.06 -17.40
C GLU A 182 13.27 6.47 -16.82
N GLY A 183 14.51 6.79 -16.42
CA GLY A 183 14.91 8.06 -15.84
C GLY A 183 14.50 8.29 -14.38
N ASP A 184 13.64 7.45 -13.79
CA ASP A 184 13.14 7.67 -12.44
C ASP A 184 14.19 7.38 -11.36
N VAL A 185 15.17 6.51 -11.62
CA VAL A 185 16.28 6.27 -10.67
C VAL A 185 17.02 7.56 -10.37
N GLY A 186 17.40 8.33 -11.38
CA GLY A 186 18.08 9.62 -11.21
C GLY A 186 17.24 10.65 -10.46
N VAL A 187 15.95 10.78 -10.82
CA VAL A 187 15.00 11.70 -10.17
C VAL A 187 14.81 11.36 -8.70
N LEU A 188 14.61 10.08 -8.37
CA LEU A 188 14.44 9.61 -7.01
C LEU A 188 15.73 9.74 -6.19
N THR A 189 16.88 9.47 -6.79
CA THR A 189 18.20 9.64 -6.16
C THR A 189 18.42 11.08 -5.74
N ASP A 190 18.17 12.03 -6.64
CA ASP A 190 18.31 13.45 -6.32
C ASP A 190 17.30 13.90 -5.23
N TYR A 191 16.07 13.44 -5.31
CA TYR A 191 15.05 13.73 -4.32
C TYR A 191 15.42 13.24 -2.91
N PHE A 192 15.79 11.96 -2.77
CA PHE A 192 16.16 11.40 -1.47
C PHE A 192 17.48 11.97 -0.95
N GLY A 193 18.44 12.24 -1.85
CA GLY A 193 19.71 12.88 -1.49
C GLY A 193 19.50 14.28 -0.91
N ARG A 194 18.74 15.13 -1.61
CA ARG A 194 18.39 16.49 -1.13
C ARG A 194 17.68 16.46 0.22
N ARG A 195 16.76 15.53 0.38
CA ARG A 195 16.00 15.40 1.62
C ARG A 195 16.89 15.00 2.79
N MET A 196 17.78 14.02 2.58
CA MET A 196 18.72 13.59 3.62
C MET A 196 19.76 14.68 3.94
N ALA A 197 20.27 15.36 2.92
CA ALA A 197 21.17 16.51 3.10
C ALA A 197 20.51 17.63 3.93
N ALA A 198 19.24 17.92 3.66
CA ALA A 198 18.48 18.91 4.44
C ALA A 198 18.27 18.45 5.91
N GLU A 199 18.05 17.15 6.15
CA GLU A 199 17.94 16.60 7.51
C GLU A 199 19.27 16.67 8.28
N LEU A 200 20.40 16.59 7.57
CA LEU A 200 21.75 16.76 8.10
C LEU A 200 22.21 18.23 8.16
N GLU A 201 21.33 19.18 7.83
CA GLU A 201 21.62 20.62 7.82
C GLU A 201 22.78 21.01 6.86
N TRP A 202 22.97 20.26 5.77
CA TRP A 202 23.94 20.62 4.74
C TRP A 202 23.48 21.87 3.97
N HIS A 203 24.44 22.74 3.61
CA HIS A 203 24.14 23.96 2.86
C HIS A 203 23.58 23.68 1.44
N ALA A 204 24.05 22.60 0.80
CA ALA A 204 23.60 22.17 -0.50
C ALA A 204 23.76 20.65 -0.64
N TRP A 205 22.99 20.07 -1.56
CA TRP A 205 23.19 18.69 -2.00
C TRP A 205 24.12 18.69 -3.23
N PRO A 206 25.35 18.13 -3.15
CA PRO A 206 26.30 18.15 -4.27
C PRO A 206 25.96 17.14 -5.38
N GLY A 207 25.07 16.19 -5.13
CA GLY A 207 24.79 15.06 -6.01
C GLY A 207 25.73 13.88 -5.74
N PHE A 208 25.67 12.89 -6.63
CA PHE A 208 26.63 11.78 -6.67
C PHE A 208 27.59 11.96 -7.85
N ALA A 209 28.82 11.50 -7.71
CA ALA A 209 29.79 11.48 -8.79
C ALA A 209 29.25 10.70 -10.01
N PRO A 210 29.60 11.09 -11.27
CA PRO A 210 29.04 10.49 -12.48
C PRO A 210 29.17 8.97 -12.59
N HIS A 211 30.22 8.39 -12.02
CA HIS A 211 30.41 6.94 -12.02
C HIS A 211 29.46 6.22 -11.06
N VAL A 212 29.14 6.85 -9.91
CA VAL A 212 28.14 6.36 -8.95
C VAL A 212 26.73 6.45 -9.54
N GLN A 213 26.40 7.57 -10.20
CA GLN A 213 25.10 7.73 -10.86
C GLN A 213 24.86 6.61 -11.90
N ARG A 214 25.86 6.27 -12.73
CA ARG A 214 25.76 5.14 -13.66
C ARG A 214 25.53 3.81 -12.95
N GLN A 215 26.24 3.54 -11.85
CA GLN A 215 26.03 2.32 -11.08
C GLN A 215 24.61 2.23 -10.49
N LEU A 216 24.04 3.36 -10.04
CA LEU A 216 22.65 3.41 -9.55
C LEU A 216 21.66 3.16 -10.67
N GLU A 217 21.88 3.69 -11.87
CA GLU A 217 21.02 3.49 -13.05
C GLU A 217 21.08 2.05 -13.59
N ASP A 218 22.26 1.43 -13.57
CA ASP A 218 22.48 0.06 -14.07
C ASP A 218 21.98 -1.03 -13.11
N TYR A 219 21.73 -0.70 -11.84
CA TYR A 219 21.31 -1.67 -10.85
C TYR A 219 19.80 -1.97 -10.99
N THR A 220 19.41 -3.24 -10.79
CA THR A 220 18.05 -3.73 -11.06
C THR A 220 17.02 -3.38 -10.00
N TRP A 221 17.43 -2.94 -8.84
CA TRP A 221 16.59 -2.51 -7.71
C TRP A 221 15.49 -3.53 -7.35
N PRO A 222 15.83 -4.74 -6.90
CA PRO A 222 14.82 -5.75 -6.55
C PRO A 222 13.89 -5.32 -5.42
N GLY A 223 14.34 -4.45 -4.50
CA GLY A 223 13.52 -3.80 -3.48
C GLY A 223 12.87 -2.49 -3.91
N ASN A 224 12.95 -2.15 -5.22
CA ASN A 224 12.35 -0.98 -5.84
C ASN A 224 12.69 0.35 -5.13
N VAL A 225 11.75 1.27 -5.05
CA VAL A 225 11.93 2.61 -4.46
C VAL A 225 12.33 2.53 -2.98
N ARG A 226 11.82 1.53 -2.24
CA ARG A 226 12.18 1.35 -0.83
C ARG A 226 13.67 1.03 -0.65
N GLU A 227 14.22 0.17 -1.49
CA GLU A 227 15.65 -0.17 -1.47
C GLU A 227 16.50 1.03 -1.90
N LEU A 228 16.15 1.67 -3.02
CA LEU A 228 16.83 2.87 -3.52
C LEU A 228 16.90 3.94 -2.42
N ARG A 229 15.78 4.28 -1.82
CA ARG A 229 15.70 5.25 -0.73
C ARG A 229 16.68 4.91 0.40
N ASN A 230 16.65 3.67 0.90
CA ASN A 230 17.52 3.24 2.00
C ASN A 230 19.01 3.33 1.63
N VAL A 231 19.36 3.01 0.38
CA VAL A 231 20.75 3.10 -0.12
C VAL A 231 21.19 4.55 -0.17
N ILE A 232 20.37 5.43 -0.77
CA ILE A 232 20.70 6.85 -0.91
C ILE A 232 20.80 7.54 0.46
N GLU A 233 19.78 7.42 1.32
CA GLU A 233 19.78 8.03 2.64
C GLU A 233 20.99 7.58 3.47
N ARG A 234 21.36 6.28 3.40
CA ARG A 234 22.52 5.74 4.09
C ARG A 234 23.84 6.23 3.50
N ALA A 235 23.95 6.36 2.18
CA ALA A 235 25.16 6.86 1.52
C ALA A 235 25.41 8.32 1.94
N VAL A 236 24.37 9.17 1.88
CA VAL A 236 24.47 10.58 2.28
C VAL A 236 24.83 10.70 3.78
N TYR A 237 24.16 9.93 4.64
CA TYR A 237 24.43 9.94 6.09
C TYR A 237 25.89 9.56 6.44
N ARG A 238 26.53 8.71 5.65
CA ARG A 238 27.90 8.23 5.89
C ARG A 238 28.96 9.06 5.21
N TRP A 239 28.57 10.04 4.42
CA TRP A 239 29.52 10.90 3.71
C TRP A 239 30.03 12.02 4.60
N ASP A 240 31.34 12.19 4.68
CA ASP A 240 32.00 13.12 5.61
C ASP A 240 32.27 14.50 4.99
N ASP A 241 32.13 14.65 3.66
CA ASP A 241 32.43 15.90 2.95
C ASP A 241 31.20 16.43 2.19
N PRO A 242 30.37 17.28 2.82
CA PRO A 242 29.12 17.78 2.22
C PRO A 242 29.33 18.73 1.02
N GLU A 243 30.54 19.15 0.71
CA GLU A 243 30.83 20.04 -0.42
C GLU A 243 31.23 19.26 -1.70
N GLN A 244 31.51 17.96 -1.58
CA GLN A 244 31.90 17.10 -2.69
C GLN A 244 30.91 15.97 -2.95
N PRO A 245 30.71 15.58 -4.25
CA PRO A 245 29.83 14.48 -4.64
C PRO A 245 30.40 13.09 -4.37
#